data_ed2bc29ec28d72740eb51a99e1559465
#
_entry.id   ed2bc29ec28d72740eb51a99e1559465
#
_cell.length_a   1.000
_cell.length_b   1.000
_cell.length_c   1.000
_cell.angle_alpha   90.00
_cell.angle_beta   90.00
_cell.angle_gamma   90.00
#
_symmetry.space_group_name_H-M   'P 1'
#
loop_
_entity.id
_entity.type
_entity.pdbx_description
1 polymer ?
#
loop_
_entity_poly.entity_id
_entity_poly.type
_entity_poly.pdbx_seq_one_letter_code
_entity_poly.pdbx_strand_id
1 'polypeptide(L)'
;MAFNDLIAQKIKDFEQQGVPQVFERDLDLGNPQEPKRDNIVNVIVGARRCGKTYRLYQEMRRLQSRGVELDRMLYFNFEDERLRPYEPSLLADVLDTFYALYPVARTEGAYIFFDEIQEIPEWGAFLRRVVDTEKATVYVTGSSSKMLSSELKSEFRGRSLVRELFPLSFSEYVRYKTESVLESDATFSPSDAALLRHHLIGYLERGGFIATLEQTPADAIQLLQEYASRTVAMDVVERYDVKNPRLASLFLTRCMASSGRELSVNKVYNEFKSRQIPVSRNSLSDLLEYYEDAYLLFSVPEFTRSLANNMRSASKVYAVDPAMFGAFSPASALDQGQRLETAVFNALRRRTPAVRTGSVCRLLIKEKSKSHEVDFVAGDALLMRAYSLIQVSADMASEKTREREIAALDASMAQFDLGESAIVTMDEQTDIPCEHGVVHVMPAWKWLLA
;
A
#
# COMPACT_ATOMS: atom_id res chain seq x y z
N MET A 1 -11.25 1.58 -38.27
CA MET A 1 -9.80 1.40 -38.08
C MET A 1 -9.60 -0.07 -37.74
N ALA A 2 -8.70 -0.79 -38.42
CA ALA A 2 -8.43 -2.17 -38.03
C ALA A 2 -7.83 -2.19 -36.62
N PHE A 3 -8.00 -3.27 -35.86
CA PHE A 3 -7.56 -3.35 -34.46
C PHE A 3 -6.04 -3.10 -34.33
N ASN A 4 -5.23 -3.66 -35.26
CA ASN A 4 -3.79 -3.43 -35.30
C ASN A 4 -3.42 -1.97 -35.59
N ASP A 5 -4.26 -1.21 -36.32
CA ASP A 5 -4.02 0.21 -36.57
C ASP A 5 -4.15 1.02 -35.28
N LEU A 6 -5.12 0.65 -34.38
CA LEU A 6 -5.29 1.31 -33.10
C LEU A 6 -4.09 1.06 -32.17
N ILE A 7 -3.56 -0.16 -32.14
CA ILE A 7 -2.37 -0.52 -31.34
C ILE A 7 -1.17 0.29 -31.83
N ALA A 8 -0.91 0.31 -33.15
CA ALA A 8 0.18 1.05 -33.74
C ALA A 8 0.06 2.56 -33.45
N GLN A 9 -1.15 3.11 -33.57
CA GLN A 9 -1.41 4.50 -33.24
C GLN A 9 -1.09 4.81 -31.77
N LYS A 10 -1.58 4.01 -30.80
CA LYS A 10 -1.29 4.22 -29.37
C LYS A 10 0.21 4.21 -29.07
N ILE A 11 0.97 3.30 -29.69
CA ILE A 11 2.42 3.22 -29.51
C ILE A 11 3.07 4.51 -30.06
N LYS A 12 2.67 4.96 -31.25
CA LYS A 12 3.20 6.17 -31.89
C LYS A 12 2.80 7.44 -31.17
N ASP A 13 1.57 7.52 -30.67
CA ASP A 13 1.09 8.67 -29.88
C ASP A 13 1.94 8.84 -28.61
N PHE A 14 2.27 7.73 -27.94
CA PHE A 14 3.14 7.77 -26.76
C PHE A 14 4.57 8.22 -27.11
N GLU A 15 5.13 7.71 -28.21
CA GLU A 15 6.45 8.15 -28.68
C GLU A 15 6.49 9.66 -28.96
N GLN A 16 5.46 10.20 -29.64
CA GLN A 16 5.36 11.63 -29.96
C GLN A 16 5.19 12.51 -28.73
N GLN A 17 4.41 12.06 -27.74
CA GLN A 17 4.19 12.78 -26.49
C GLN A 17 5.43 12.74 -25.59
N GLY A 18 6.24 11.69 -25.71
CA GLY A 18 7.37 11.43 -24.83
C GLY A 18 6.95 11.03 -23.40
N VAL A 19 7.93 10.70 -22.58
CA VAL A 19 7.70 10.33 -21.20
C VAL A 19 7.41 11.57 -20.35
N PRO A 20 6.25 11.65 -19.68
CA PRO A 20 5.88 12.82 -18.86
C PRO A 20 6.88 13.11 -17.73
N GLN A 21 6.94 14.36 -17.31
CA GLN A 21 7.59 14.71 -16.04
C GLN A 21 6.76 14.16 -14.89
N VAL A 22 7.44 13.65 -13.85
CA VAL A 22 6.78 12.99 -12.73
C VAL A 22 7.37 13.48 -11.41
N PHE A 23 6.54 13.45 -10.37
CA PHE A 23 7.03 13.52 -9.01
C PHE A 23 7.72 12.20 -8.66
N GLU A 24 8.96 12.25 -8.21
CA GLU A 24 9.73 11.04 -7.88
C GLU A 24 9.22 10.36 -6.64
N ARG A 25 8.95 9.06 -6.76
CA ARG A 25 8.51 8.18 -5.69
C ARG A 25 9.69 7.40 -5.12
N ASP A 26 9.65 7.15 -3.81
CA ASP A 26 10.74 6.49 -3.08
C ASP A 26 10.75 4.96 -3.27
N LEU A 27 9.74 4.39 -3.93
CA LEU A 27 9.70 2.97 -4.21
C LEU A 27 10.90 2.53 -5.06
N ASP A 28 11.84 1.81 -4.45
CA ASP A 28 13.01 1.28 -5.14
C ASP A 28 12.65 0.01 -5.96
N LEU A 29 12.88 0.05 -7.26
CA LEU A 29 12.79 -1.12 -8.16
C LEU A 29 14.14 -1.83 -8.32
N GLY A 30 15.18 -1.36 -7.65
CA GLY A 30 16.54 -1.83 -7.82
C GLY A 30 17.22 -1.24 -9.05
N ASN A 31 18.37 -1.78 -9.42
CA ASN A 31 19.04 -1.36 -10.64
C ASN A 31 18.32 -1.93 -11.87
N PRO A 32 18.03 -1.10 -12.91
CA PRO A 32 17.49 -1.59 -14.16
C PRO A 32 18.40 -2.68 -14.75
N GLN A 33 17.79 -3.82 -15.03
CA GLN A 33 18.50 -4.94 -15.63
C GLN A 33 18.53 -4.75 -17.16
N GLU A 34 19.67 -5.07 -17.77
CA GLU A 34 19.75 -5.11 -19.23
C GLU A 34 18.81 -6.17 -19.80
N PRO A 35 18.20 -5.90 -20.97
CA PRO A 35 17.30 -6.86 -21.62
C PRO A 35 18.02 -8.16 -21.98
N LYS A 36 17.48 -9.27 -21.49
CA LYS A 36 17.98 -10.63 -21.76
C LYS A 36 16.83 -11.64 -21.65
N ARG A 37 17.05 -12.84 -22.16
CA ARG A 37 16.16 -13.98 -21.88
C ARG A 37 16.30 -14.40 -20.43
N ASP A 38 15.29 -15.06 -19.90
CA ASP A 38 15.23 -15.52 -18.49
C ASP A 38 15.37 -14.39 -17.48
N ASN A 39 14.93 -13.17 -17.83
CA ASN A 39 15.00 -12.01 -16.96
C ASN A 39 13.90 -12.06 -15.89
N ILE A 40 13.99 -11.18 -14.90
CA ILE A 40 13.01 -11.02 -13.83
C ILE A 40 11.93 -10.02 -14.26
N VAL A 41 10.65 -10.36 -14.03
CA VAL A 41 9.53 -9.44 -14.19
C VAL A 41 9.42 -8.55 -12.95
N ASN A 42 9.43 -7.25 -13.14
CA ASN A 42 9.17 -6.27 -12.08
C ASN A 42 7.68 -5.97 -12.04
N VAL A 43 7.04 -6.28 -10.93
CA VAL A 43 5.60 -6.12 -10.74
C VAL A 43 5.36 -5.03 -9.70
N ILE A 44 4.63 -3.98 -10.06
CA ILE A 44 4.22 -2.90 -9.16
C ILE A 44 2.72 -3.03 -8.90
N VAL A 45 2.38 -3.30 -7.65
CA VAL A 45 0.99 -3.42 -7.19
C VAL A 45 0.65 -2.30 -6.21
N GLY A 46 -0.62 -2.03 -6.00
CA GLY A 46 -1.06 -1.02 -5.03
C GLY A 46 -2.42 -0.44 -5.35
N ALA A 47 -2.94 0.39 -4.45
CA ALA A 47 -4.24 1.00 -4.57
C ALA A 47 -4.47 1.70 -5.92
N ARG A 48 -5.72 1.75 -6.39
CA ARG A 48 -6.06 2.63 -7.51
C ARG A 48 -5.69 4.08 -7.17
N ARG A 49 -5.18 4.82 -8.16
CA ARG A 49 -4.78 6.24 -8.01
C ARG A 49 -3.57 6.51 -7.12
N CYS A 50 -2.84 5.50 -6.63
CA CYS A 50 -1.62 5.71 -5.84
C CYS A 50 -0.38 6.10 -6.68
N GLY A 51 -0.48 6.10 -8.02
CA GLY A 51 0.60 6.57 -8.91
C GLY A 51 1.42 5.46 -9.59
N LYS A 52 0.90 4.25 -9.74
CA LYS A 52 1.61 3.12 -10.40
C LYS A 52 2.10 3.46 -11.82
N THR A 53 1.22 4.02 -12.65
CA THR A 53 1.57 4.52 -14.00
C THR A 53 2.72 5.51 -13.97
N TYR A 54 2.69 6.47 -13.04
CA TYR A 54 3.73 7.48 -12.90
C TYR A 54 5.05 6.88 -12.39
N ARG A 55 4.99 5.78 -11.61
CA ARG A 55 6.20 5.05 -11.22
C ARG A 55 6.82 4.29 -12.40
N LEU A 56 6.02 3.81 -13.38
CA LEU A 56 6.56 3.31 -14.65
C LEU A 56 7.26 4.44 -15.43
N TYR A 57 6.64 5.61 -15.55
CA TYR A 57 7.26 6.77 -16.23
C TYR A 57 8.55 7.20 -15.55
N GLN A 58 8.63 7.17 -14.24
CA GLN A 58 9.87 7.43 -13.49
C GLN A 58 10.98 6.45 -13.91
N GLU A 59 10.67 5.16 -14.06
CA GLU A 59 11.64 4.15 -14.50
C GLU A 59 12.07 4.36 -15.96
N MET A 60 11.11 4.71 -16.84
CA MET A 60 11.43 5.04 -18.23
C MET A 60 12.37 6.26 -18.33
N ARG A 61 12.12 7.30 -17.53
CA ARG A 61 13.02 8.47 -17.46
C ARG A 61 14.42 8.11 -16.95
N ARG A 62 14.48 7.20 -15.96
CA ARG A 62 15.74 6.67 -15.44
C ARG A 62 16.52 5.90 -16.52
N LEU A 63 15.84 5.16 -17.40
CA LEU A 63 16.45 4.50 -18.55
C LEU A 63 16.92 5.52 -19.61
N GLN A 64 16.10 6.54 -19.91
CA GLN A 64 16.50 7.61 -20.84
C GLN A 64 17.76 8.35 -20.35
N SER A 65 17.88 8.62 -19.05
CA SER A 65 19.09 9.25 -18.49
C SER A 65 20.35 8.37 -18.63
N ARG A 66 20.17 7.07 -18.90
CA ARG A 66 21.23 6.10 -19.21
C ARG A 66 21.46 5.89 -20.71
N GLY A 67 20.79 6.68 -21.55
CA GLY A 67 20.95 6.62 -23.00
C GLY A 67 20.08 5.58 -23.71
N VAL A 68 19.04 5.04 -23.04
CA VAL A 68 18.09 4.15 -23.72
C VAL A 68 17.06 5.00 -24.48
N GLU A 69 16.96 4.80 -25.79
CA GLU A 69 16.03 5.50 -26.66
C GLU A 69 14.61 4.93 -26.57
N LEU A 70 13.59 5.74 -26.91
CA LEU A 70 12.19 5.34 -26.84
C LEU A 70 11.80 4.21 -27.79
N ASP A 71 12.51 4.06 -28.91
CA ASP A 71 12.33 2.96 -29.87
C ASP A 71 12.66 1.56 -29.28
N ARG A 72 13.29 1.53 -28.11
CA ARG A 72 13.54 0.32 -27.31
C ARG A 72 12.61 0.19 -26.10
N MET A 73 11.67 1.12 -25.90
CA MET A 73 10.74 1.15 -24.77
C MET A 73 9.30 1.00 -25.27
N LEU A 74 8.65 -0.12 -24.96
CA LEU A 74 7.23 -0.31 -25.18
C LEU A 74 6.46 0.10 -23.92
N TYR A 75 5.67 1.18 -23.98
CA TYR A 75 4.65 1.48 -22.98
C TYR A 75 3.27 1.21 -23.55
N PHE A 76 2.44 0.47 -22.82
CA PHE A 76 1.05 0.21 -23.21
C PHE A 76 0.13 0.08 -21.99
N ASN A 77 -0.92 0.90 -21.97
CA ASN A 77 -1.97 0.86 -20.95
C ASN A 77 -3.18 0.11 -21.47
N PHE A 78 -3.60 -0.93 -20.74
CA PHE A 78 -4.72 -1.80 -21.10
C PHE A 78 -6.07 -1.31 -20.55
N GLU A 79 -6.13 -0.30 -19.68
CA GLU A 79 -7.38 0.32 -19.23
C GLU A 79 -7.93 1.30 -20.29
N ASP A 80 -8.27 0.76 -21.49
CA ASP A 80 -8.80 1.53 -22.61
C ASP A 80 -10.01 0.77 -23.20
N GLU A 81 -11.20 1.38 -23.14
CA GLU A 81 -12.45 0.77 -23.59
C GLU A 81 -12.47 0.42 -25.08
N ARG A 82 -11.65 1.08 -25.89
CA ARG A 82 -11.54 0.80 -27.34
C ARG A 82 -10.87 -0.53 -27.65
N LEU A 83 -10.20 -1.11 -26.66
CA LEU A 83 -9.54 -2.43 -26.75
C LEU A 83 -10.49 -3.59 -26.39
N ARG A 84 -11.73 -3.28 -25.99
CA ARG A 84 -12.72 -4.31 -25.64
C ARG A 84 -13.33 -4.97 -26.88
N PRO A 85 -13.65 -6.30 -26.83
CA PRO A 85 -13.45 -7.20 -25.71
C PRO A 85 -11.95 -7.51 -25.49
N TYR A 86 -11.54 -7.70 -24.23
CA TYR A 86 -10.15 -8.02 -23.90
C TYR A 86 -9.84 -9.48 -24.17
N GLU A 87 -9.24 -9.75 -25.32
CA GLU A 87 -8.83 -11.09 -25.73
C GLU A 87 -7.39 -11.39 -25.30
N PRO A 88 -7.03 -12.62 -24.93
CA PRO A 88 -5.65 -12.99 -24.56
C PRO A 88 -4.62 -12.70 -25.66
N SER A 89 -5.04 -12.75 -26.94
CA SER A 89 -4.19 -12.43 -28.11
C SER A 89 -3.71 -11.00 -28.14
N LEU A 90 -4.43 -10.05 -27.50
CA LEU A 90 -4.09 -8.62 -27.51
C LEU A 90 -2.66 -8.34 -27.04
N LEU A 91 -2.19 -9.08 -26.02
CA LEU A 91 -0.82 -8.92 -25.51
C LEU A 91 0.23 -9.30 -26.58
N ALA A 92 -0.02 -10.33 -27.37
CA ALA A 92 0.85 -10.73 -28.47
C ALA A 92 0.78 -9.70 -29.60
N ASP A 93 -0.41 -9.24 -29.96
CA ASP A 93 -0.61 -8.23 -31.03
C ASP A 93 0.11 -6.91 -30.68
N VAL A 94 0.08 -6.48 -29.43
CA VAL A 94 0.81 -5.29 -28.96
C VAL A 94 2.32 -5.48 -29.10
N LEU A 95 2.85 -6.62 -28.66
CA LEU A 95 4.29 -6.88 -28.72
C LEU A 95 4.80 -7.02 -30.17
N ASP A 96 4.06 -7.75 -31.00
CA ASP A 96 4.41 -7.96 -32.40
C ASP A 96 4.32 -6.66 -33.22
N THR A 97 3.31 -5.83 -32.94
CA THR A 97 3.19 -4.48 -33.53
C THR A 97 4.38 -3.61 -33.13
N PHE A 98 4.77 -3.63 -31.86
CA PHE A 98 5.94 -2.87 -31.41
C PHE A 98 7.22 -3.31 -32.12
N TYR A 99 7.48 -4.60 -32.21
CA TYR A 99 8.67 -5.11 -32.92
C TYR A 99 8.64 -4.88 -34.42
N ALA A 100 7.44 -4.79 -35.02
CA ALA A 100 7.30 -4.41 -36.43
C ALA A 100 7.62 -2.93 -36.65
N LEU A 101 7.25 -2.05 -35.73
CA LEU A 101 7.55 -0.63 -35.76
C LEU A 101 9.04 -0.33 -35.46
N TYR A 102 9.62 -1.11 -34.53
CA TYR A 102 10.96 -0.92 -33.99
C TYR A 102 11.80 -2.21 -34.01
N PRO A 103 12.30 -2.67 -35.16
CA PRO A 103 13.06 -3.92 -35.25
C PRO A 103 14.33 -3.93 -34.38
N VAL A 104 14.91 -2.76 -34.09
CA VAL A 104 16.06 -2.61 -33.20
C VAL A 104 15.78 -3.14 -31.81
N ALA A 105 14.56 -2.92 -31.27
CA ALA A 105 14.14 -3.42 -29.96
C ALA A 105 14.18 -4.95 -29.88
N ARG A 106 13.93 -5.66 -30.98
CA ARG A 106 13.99 -7.12 -31.03
C ARG A 106 15.42 -7.63 -31.03
N THR A 107 16.34 -6.94 -31.69
CA THR A 107 17.77 -7.35 -31.84
C THR A 107 18.61 -6.95 -30.63
N GLU A 108 18.50 -5.71 -30.17
CA GLU A 108 19.28 -5.17 -29.06
C GLU A 108 18.63 -5.43 -27.71
N GLY A 109 17.32 -5.70 -27.70
CA GLY A 109 16.50 -5.96 -26.53
C GLY A 109 15.58 -4.81 -26.15
N ALA A 110 14.41 -5.16 -25.63
CA ALA A 110 13.33 -4.25 -25.31
C ALA A 110 13.16 -4.05 -23.81
N TYR A 111 12.72 -2.85 -23.42
CA TYR A 111 12.15 -2.57 -22.11
C TYR A 111 10.63 -2.45 -22.27
N ILE A 112 9.88 -3.33 -21.61
CA ILE A 112 8.43 -3.45 -21.79
C ILE A 112 7.74 -2.97 -20.53
N PHE A 113 6.82 -2.01 -20.68
CA PHE A 113 6.03 -1.40 -19.60
C PHE A 113 4.55 -1.62 -19.89
N PHE A 114 3.95 -2.60 -19.23
CA PHE A 114 2.54 -2.91 -19.34
C PHE A 114 1.78 -2.39 -18.11
N ASP A 115 0.90 -1.44 -18.36
CA ASP A 115 0.13 -0.77 -17.31
C ASP A 115 -1.28 -1.39 -17.22
N GLU A 116 -1.73 -1.70 -15.98
CA GLU A 116 -3.00 -2.37 -15.65
C GLU A 116 -3.19 -3.71 -16.41
N ILE A 117 -2.13 -4.54 -16.44
CA ILE A 117 -2.09 -5.78 -17.25
C ILE A 117 -3.15 -6.81 -16.82
N GLN A 118 -3.65 -6.75 -15.58
CA GLN A 118 -4.68 -7.67 -15.08
C GLN A 118 -6.02 -7.53 -15.79
N GLU A 119 -6.21 -6.49 -16.61
CA GLU A 119 -7.40 -6.36 -17.47
C GLU A 119 -7.45 -7.45 -18.56
N ILE A 120 -6.28 -8.01 -18.94
CA ILE A 120 -6.20 -9.02 -20.01
C ILE A 120 -6.17 -10.43 -19.42
N PRO A 121 -7.07 -11.33 -19.85
CA PRO A 121 -7.02 -12.73 -19.42
C PRO A 121 -5.68 -13.40 -19.78
N GLU A 122 -5.26 -14.36 -18.97
CA GLU A 122 -4.07 -15.19 -19.21
C GLU A 122 -2.74 -14.42 -19.34
N TRP A 123 -2.70 -13.17 -18.85
CA TRP A 123 -1.51 -12.31 -18.94
C TRP A 123 -0.25 -12.94 -18.31
N GLY A 124 -0.40 -13.75 -17.27
CA GLY A 124 0.73 -14.41 -16.61
C GLY A 124 1.40 -15.44 -17.51
N ALA A 125 0.63 -16.27 -18.23
CA ALA A 125 1.15 -17.24 -19.20
C ALA A 125 1.87 -16.54 -20.36
N PHE A 126 1.31 -15.40 -20.82
CA PHE A 126 1.94 -14.57 -21.84
C PHE A 126 3.30 -14.02 -21.36
N LEU A 127 3.37 -13.40 -20.19
CA LEU A 127 4.62 -12.83 -19.67
C LEU A 127 5.67 -13.90 -19.43
N ARG A 128 5.28 -15.10 -18.96
CA ARG A 128 6.21 -16.22 -18.83
C ARG A 128 6.84 -16.56 -20.18
N ARG A 129 6.03 -16.66 -21.25
CA ARG A 129 6.54 -16.88 -22.62
C ARG A 129 7.51 -15.78 -23.03
N VAL A 130 7.15 -14.49 -22.83
CA VAL A 130 8.01 -13.35 -23.17
C VAL A 130 9.35 -13.45 -22.45
N VAL A 131 9.36 -13.73 -21.16
CA VAL A 131 10.61 -13.88 -20.39
C VAL A 131 11.47 -15.02 -20.92
N ASP A 132 10.85 -16.14 -21.30
CA ASP A 132 11.57 -17.34 -21.79
C ASP A 132 12.13 -17.12 -23.22
N THR A 133 11.45 -16.36 -24.08
CA THR A 133 11.77 -16.32 -25.52
C THR A 133 12.35 -14.98 -26.00
N GLU A 134 11.96 -13.87 -25.38
CA GLU A 134 12.36 -12.54 -25.85
C GLU A 134 13.56 -12.00 -25.05
N LYS A 135 14.36 -11.16 -25.71
CA LYS A 135 15.40 -10.38 -25.06
C LYS A 135 14.77 -9.12 -24.48
N ALA A 136 14.22 -9.24 -23.26
CA ALA A 136 13.42 -8.17 -22.66
C ALA A 136 13.67 -7.98 -21.17
N THR A 137 13.45 -6.75 -20.70
CA THR A 137 13.22 -6.41 -19.29
C THR A 137 11.78 -5.92 -19.15
N VAL A 138 10.99 -6.55 -18.26
CA VAL A 138 9.55 -6.33 -18.19
C VAL A 138 9.18 -5.69 -16.87
N TYR A 139 8.40 -4.63 -16.96
CA TYR A 139 7.74 -3.93 -15.84
C TYR A 139 6.24 -3.98 -16.06
N VAL A 140 5.49 -4.36 -15.04
CA VAL A 140 4.03 -4.40 -15.12
C VAL A 140 3.41 -3.76 -13.89
N THR A 141 2.21 -3.19 -14.07
CA THR A 141 1.41 -2.70 -12.94
C THR A 141 0.09 -3.43 -12.84
N GLY A 142 -0.48 -3.41 -11.64
CA GLY A 142 -1.84 -3.85 -11.39
C GLY A 142 -2.42 -3.35 -10.07
N SER A 143 -3.74 -3.26 -10.03
CA SER A 143 -4.49 -2.71 -8.88
C SER A 143 -4.87 -3.76 -7.82
N SER A 144 -4.37 -5.00 -7.90
CA SER A 144 -4.77 -6.08 -7.02
C SER A 144 -3.59 -6.77 -6.34
N SER A 145 -3.73 -7.08 -5.05
CA SER A 145 -2.79 -7.91 -4.30
C SER A 145 -2.74 -9.36 -4.77
N LYS A 146 -3.74 -9.83 -5.54
CA LYS A 146 -3.66 -11.14 -6.18
C LYS A 146 -2.42 -11.32 -7.05
N MET A 147 -1.86 -10.22 -7.56
CA MET A 147 -0.55 -10.22 -8.20
C MET A 147 0.61 -10.52 -7.23
N LEU A 148 0.36 -10.55 -5.91
CA LEU A 148 1.28 -11.06 -4.87
C LEU A 148 1.11 -12.57 -4.63
N SER A 149 0.04 -13.17 -5.14
CA SER A 149 -0.37 -14.53 -4.80
C SER A 149 0.69 -15.59 -5.11
N SER A 150 0.60 -16.71 -4.40
CA SER A 150 1.42 -17.89 -4.65
C SER A 150 1.25 -18.43 -6.09
N GLU A 151 0.09 -18.20 -6.70
CA GLU A 151 -0.21 -18.59 -8.08
C GLU A 151 0.71 -17.86 -9.06
N LEU A 152 0.83 -16.52 -8.95
CA LEU A 152 1.76 -15.75 -9.75
C LEU A 152 3.22 -16.13 -9.52
N LYS A 153 3.61 -16.34 -8.25
CA LYS A 153 4.96 -16.82 -7.94
C LYS A 153 5.23 -18.19 -8.57
N SER A 154 4.25 -19.07 -8.58
CA SER A 154 4.34 -20.39 -9.25
C SER A 154 4.38 -20.25 -10.76
N GLU A 155 3.57 -19.37 -11.34
CA GLU A 155 3.50 -19.11 -12.78
C GLU A 155 4.81 -18.56 -13.33
N PHE A 156 5.42 -17.60 -12.64
CA PHE A 156 6.75 -17.08 -13.01
C PHE A 156 7.92 -17.96 -12.52
N ARG A 157 7.67 -19.08 -11.85
CA ARG A 157 8.73 -19.97 -11.33
C ARG A 157 9.79 -19.22 -10.50
N GLY A 158 9.36 -18.25 -9.71
CA GLY A 158 10.26 -17.42 -8.90
C GLY A 158 10.98 -16.29 -9.66
N ARG A 159 10.63 -16.02 -10.91
CA ARG A 159 11.22 -14.94 -11.72
C ARG A 159 10.39 -13.65 -11.72
N SER A 160 9.81 -13.29 -10.57
CA SER A 160 9.12 -12.01 -10.40
C SER A 160 9.54 -11.33 -9.09
N LEU A 161 9.70 -10.02 -9.14
CA LEU A 161 9.88 -9.16 -7.98
C LEU A 161 8.67 -8.25 -7.86
N VAL A 162 7.87 -8.49 -6.84
CA VAL A 162 6.67 -7.70 -6.57
C VAL A 162 6.98 -6.64 -5.52
N ARG A 163 6.56 -5.42 -5.80
CA ARG A 163 6.70 -4.26 -4.91
C ARG A 163 5.37 -3.54 -4.77
N GLU A 164 5.06 -3.15 -3.55
CA GLU A 164 3.83 -2.43 -3.24
C GLU A 164 4.06 -0.93 -3.28
N LEU A 165 3.24 -0.22 -4.05
CA LEU A 165 3.18 1.22 -4.08
C LEU A 165 1.95 1.71 -3.32
N PHE A 166 2.17 2.51 -2.30
CA PHE A 166 1.13 3.16 -1.50
C PHE A 166 0.89 4.60 -1.97
N PRO A 167 -0.17 5.30 -1.53
CA PRO A 167 -0.22 6.76 -1.59
C PRO A 167 1.06 7.38 -1.03
N LEU A 168 1.33 8.65 -1.16
CA LEU A 168 2.57 9.25 -0.65
C LEU A 168 2.84 8.88 0.80
N SER A 169 4.10 8.60 1.14
CA SER A 169 4.57 8.57 2.53
C SER A 169 4.59 9.97 3.10
N PHE A 170 4.80 10.13 4.40
CA PHE A 170 4.95 11.46 4.98
C PHE A 170 6.18 12.19 4.43
N SER A 171 7.31 11.50 4.23
CA SER A 171 8.51 12.09 3.61
C SER A 171 8.25 12.53 2.18
N GLU A 172 7.57 11.70 1.36
CA GLU A 172 7.15 12.08 0.01
C GLU A 172 6.15 13.25 0.02
N TYR A 173 5.22 13.28 0.99
CA TYR A 173 4.27 14.38 1.15
C TYR A 173 4.97 15.71 1.47
N VAL A 174 5.92 15.70 2.41
CA VAL A 174 6.71 16.90 2.73
C VAL A 174 7.50 17.36 1.52
N ARG A 175 8.19 16.44 0.81
CA ARG A 175 8.92 16.75 -0.43
C ARG A 175 8.00 17.31 -1.52
N TYR A 176 6.78 16.79 -1.65
CA TYR A 176 5.79 17.33 -2.58
C TYR A 176 5.36 18.76 -2.23
N LYS A 177 5.25 19.08 -0.94
CA LYS A 177 4.80 20.41 -0.47
C LYS A 177 5.92 21.46 -0.40
N THR A 178 7.16 21.04 -0.17
CA THR A 178 8.30 21.96 0.07
C THR A 178 9.33 21.96 -1.04
N GLU A 179 9.21 21.02 -1.99
CA GLU A 179 10.23 20.73 -3.03
C GLU A 179 11.63 20.44 -2.44
N SER A 180 11.69 20.08 -1.15
CA SER A 180 12.92 19.83 -0.41
C SER A 180 12.96 18.41 0.13
N VAL A 181 14.14 17.80 0.11
CA VAL A 181 14.40 16.50 0.74
C VAL A 181 14.87 16.77 2.19
N LEU A 182 14.17 16.20 3.16
CA LEU A 182 14.54 16.24 4.57
C LEU A 182 14.88 14.82 5.04
N GLU A 183 16.05 14.66 5.63
CA GLU A 183 16.52 13.38 6.17
C GLU A 183 16.13 13.22 7.64
N SER A 184 15.79 12.00 8.05
CA SER A 184 15.31 11.69 9.41
C SER A 184 16.33 11.93 10.52
N ASP A 185 17.61 11.80 10.22
CA ASP A 185 18.75 11.97 11.12
C ASP A 185 19.29 13.42 11.16
N ALA A 186 18.71 14.32 10.38
CA ALA A 186 19.05 15.72 10.42
C ALA A 186 18.72 16.36 11.78
N THR A 187 19.55 17.33 12.18
CA THR A 187 19.24 18.18 13.31
C THR A 187 18.29 19.29 12.86
N PHE A 188 17.04 19.20 13.30
CA PHE A 188 15.99 20.17 12.92
C PHE A 188 16.05 21.42 13.81
N SER A 189 15.98 22.59 13.19
CA SER A 189 15.76 23.84 13.91
C SER A 189 14.32 23.89 14.47
N PRO A 190 14.04 24.75 15.46
CA PRO A 190 12.68 24.95 15.95
C PRO A 190 11.68 25.35 14.86
N SER A 191 12.11 26.06 13.82
CA SER A 191 11.32 26.46 12.66
C SER A 191 11.00 25.25 11.77
N ASP A 192 11.99 24.35 11.52
CA ASP A 192 11.79 23.14 10.74
C ASP A 192 10.83 22.19 11.46
N ALA A 193 11.01 22.01 12.77
CA ALA A 193 10.10 21.21 13.59
C ALA A 193 8.66 21.75 13.56
N ALA A 194 8.48 23.08 13.62
CA ALA A 194 7.15 23.69 13.53
C ALA A 194 6.53 23.47 12.13
N LEU A 195 7.32 23.59 11.06
CA LEU A 195 6.89 23.34 9.68
C LEU A 195 6.50 21.85 9.49
N LEU A 196 7.34 20.94 9.95
CA LEU A 196 7.06 19.49 9.86
C LEU A 196 5.83 19.07 10.64
N ARG A 197 5.62 19.67 11.83
CA ARG A 197 4.40 19.48 12.62
C ARG A 197 3.15 19.96 11.89
N HIS A 198 3.22 21.11 11.23
CA HIS A 198 2.14 21.63 10.39
C HIS A 198 1.86 20.66 9.22
N HIS A 199 2.90 20.18 8.54
CA HIS A 199 2.75 19.20 7.46
C HIS A 199 2.20 17.85 7.94
N LEU A 200 2.55 17.40 9.16
CA LEU A 200 1.98 16.18 9.74
C LEU A 200 0.47 16.30 9.90
N ILE A 201 -0.02 17.41 10.45
CA ILE A 201 -1.47 17.65 10.59
C ILE A 201 -2.13 17.59 9.20
N GLY A 202 -1.56 18.29 8.22
CA GLY A 202 -2.06 18.27 6.84
C GLY A 202 -2.06 16.87 6.22
N TYR A 203 -1.03 16.08 6.46
CA TYR A 203 -0.93 14.70 5.98
C TYR A 203 -1.98 13.78 6.63
N LEU A 204 -2.20 13.90 7.93
CA LEU A 204 -3.22 13.11 8.64
C LEU A 204 -4.65 13.45 8.20
N GLU A 205 -4.89 14.69 7.74
CA GLU A 205 -6.20 15.16 7.29
C GLU A 205 -6.46 14.91 5.81
N ARG A 206 -5.45 15.09 4.94
CA ARG A 206 -5.59 15.04 3.47
C ARG A 206 -5.07 13.75 2.84
N GLY A 207 -4.24 13.00 3.58
CA GLY A 207 -3.61 11.77 3.11
C GLY A 207 -2.48 11.97 2.12
N GLY A 208 -2.13 10.90 1.44
CA GLY A 208 -1.05 10.82 0.45
C GLY A 208 -1.51 10.65 -1.00
N PHE A 209 -2.80 10.69 -1.31
CA PHE A 209 -3.25 10.69 -2.71
C PHE A 209 -2.98 12.06 -3.33
N ILE A 210 -2.07 12.14 -4.31
CA ILE A 210 -1.62 13.42 -4.90
C ILE A 210 -2.80 14.30 -5.34
N ALA A 211 -3.81 13.71 -5.98
CA ALA A 211 -4.96 14.47 -6.48
C ALA A 211 -5.80 15.14 -5.38
N THR A 212 -5.69 14.72 -4.12
CA THR A 212 -6.41 15.35 -3.00
C THR A 212 -5.64 16.53 -2.39
N LEU A 213 -4.32 16.63 -2.64
CA LEU A 213 -3.45 17.54 -1.92
C LEU A 213 -3.67 19.02 -2.27
N GLU A 214 -4.17 19.30 -3.46
CA GLU A 214 -4.43 20.65 -3.96
C GLU A 214 -5.91 21.03 -3.94
N GLN A 215 -6.75 20.12 -3.46
CA GLN A 215 -8.19 20.33 -3.40
C GLN A 215 -8.61 21.03 -2.10
N THR A 216 -9.82 21.58 -2.09
CA THR A 216 -10.45 22.00 -0.83
C THR A 216 -10.68 20.79 0.08
N PRO A 217 -10.79 20.96 1.40
CA PRO A 217 -11.09 19.83 2.30
C PRO A 217 -12.34 19.03 1.91
N ALA A 218 -13.39 19.71 1.46
CA ALA A 218 -14.64 19.06 1.02
C ALA A 218 -14.44 18.24 -0.26
N ASP A 219 -13.75 18.79 -1.25
CA ASP A 219 -13.47 18.10 -2.52
C ASP A 219 -12.51 16.92 -2.32
N ALA A 220 -11.52 17.05 -1.42
CA ALA A 220 -10.62 15.95 -1.07
C ALA A 220 -11.38 14.77 -0.44
N ILE A 221 -12.32 15.03 0.47
CA ILE A 221 -13.21 14.01 1.05
C ILE A 221 -14.03 13.34 -0.05
N GLN A 222 -14.65 14.10 -0.93
CA GLN A 222 -15.43 13.55 -2.03
C GLN A 222 -14.58 12.66 -2.94
N LEU A 223 -13.38 13.10 -3.32
CA LEU A 223 -12.46 12.30 -4.13
C LEU A 223 -12.08 10.97 -3.46
N LEU A 224 -11.78 10.98 -2.16
CA LEU A 224 -11.46 9.75 -1.43
C LEU A 224 -12.66 8.78 -1.39
N GLN A 225 -13.88 9.31 -1.21
CA GLN A 225 -15.10 8.50 -1.29
C GLN A 225 -15.31 7.90 -2.68
N GLU A 226 -15.07 8.69 -3.74
CA GLU A 226 -15.16 8.23 -5.13
C GLU A 226 -14.10 7.16 -5.44
N TYR A 227 -12.85 7.33 -4.96
CA TYR A 227 -11.79 6.32 -5.15
C TYR A 227 -12.15 5.00 -4.50
N ALA A 228 -12.62 5.04 -3.25
CA ALA A 228 -13.06 3.85 -2.56
C ALA A 228 -14.28 3.20 -3.22
N SER A 229 -15.28 3.99 -3.61
CA SER A 229 -16.49 3.50 -4.28
C SER A 229 -16.18 2.86 -5.63
N ARG A 230 -15.30 3.49 -6.44
CA ARG A 230 -14.86 2.94 -7.72
C ARG A 230 -14.06 1.66 -7.53
N THR A 231 -13.18 1.62 -6.54
CA THR A 231 -12.41 0.40 -6.21
C THR A 231 -13.35 -0.73 -5.80
N VAL A 232 -14.37 -0.46 -4.97
CA VAL A 232 -15.39 -1.48 -4.64
C VAL A 232 -16.13 -1.96 -5.87
N ALA A 233 -16.54 -1.07 -6.76
CA ALA A 233 -17.28 -1.46 -7.96
C ALA A 233 -16.44 -2.36 -8.89
N MET A 234 -15.22 -1.93 -9.22
CA MET A 234 -14.38 -2.57 -10.23
C MET A 234 -13.55 -3.74 -9.66
N ASP A 235 -12.89 -3.53 -8.52
CA ASP A 235 -11.92 -4.49 -7.99
C ASP A 235 -12.53 -5.47 -6.98
N VAL A 236 -13.73 -5.20 -6.46
CA VAL A 236 -14.44 -6.08 -5.54
C VAL A 236 -15.68 -6.68 -6.21
N VAL A 237 -16.65 -5.84 -6.58
CA VAL A 237 -17.96 -6.33 -7.05
C VAL A 237 -17.84 -7.01 -8.40
N GLU A 238 -17.23 -6.39 -9.39
CA GLU A 238 -17.09 -6.94 -10.74
C GLU A 238 -16.12 -8.12 -10.74
N ARG A 239 -14.96 -7.99 -10.11
CA ARG A 239 -13.92 -9.02 -10.11
C ARG A 239 -14.31 -10.32 -9.41
N TYR A 240 -15.05 -10.23 -8.30
CA TYR A 240 -15.45 -11.42 -7.50
C TYR A 240 -16.93 -11.81 -7.69
N ASP A 241 -17.62 -11.20 -8.66
CA ASP A 241 -19.04 -11.40 -8.92
C ASP A 241 -19.91 -11.28 -7.65
N VAL A 242 -19.67 -10.22 -6.87
CA VAL A 242 -20.38 -9.99 -5.60
C VAL A 242 -21.83 -9.70 -5.85
N LYS A 243 -22.73 -10.58 -5.41
CA LYS A 243 -24.17 -10.51 -5.69
C LYS A 243 -24.90 -9.34 -5.03
N ASN A 244 -24.33 -8.76 -3.97
CA ASN A 244 -24.94 -7.64 -3.24
C ASN A 244 -23.98 -6.44 -3.16
N PRO A 245 -23.89 -5.58 -4.19
CA PRO A 245 -23.02 -4.40 -4.20
C PRO A 245 -23.33 -3.40 -3.08
N ARG A 246 -24.60 -3.30 -2.67
CA ARG A 246 -25.01 -2.43 -1.57
C ARG A 246 -24.42 -2.88 -0.23
N LEU A 247 -24.41 -4.20 0.02
CA LEU A 247 -23.79 -4.75 1.22
C LEU A 247 -22.29 -4.46 1.23
N ALA A 248 -21.60 -4.62 0.08
CA ALA A 248 -20.18 -4.30 -0.03
C ALA A 248 -19.91 -2.83 0.32
N SER A 249 -20.67 -1.88 -0.23
CA SER A 249 -20.49 -0.45 0.09
C SER A 249 -20.75 -0.12 1.56
N LEU A 250 -21.81 -0.69 2.15
CA LEU A 250 -22.13 -0.49 3.58
C LEU A 250 -21.07 -1.07 4.50
N PHE A 251 -20.57 -2.26 4.17
CA PHE A 251 -19.55 -2.91 4.99
C PHE A 251 -18.20 -2.19 4.87
N LEU A 252 -17.83 -1.70 3.67
CA LEU A 252 -16.64 -0.86 3.52
C LEU A 252 -16.73 0.37 4.42
N THR A 253 -17.84 1.11 4.38
CA THR A 253 -18.04 2.29 5.24
C THR A 253 -17.83 1.93 6.73
N ARG A 254 -18.33 0.77 7.15
CA ARG A 254 -18.15 0.30 8.54
C ARG A 254 -16.69 -0.05 8.84
N CYS A 255 -15.98 -0.67 7.90
CA CYS A 255 -14.56 -1.00 8.03
C CYS A 255 -13.71 0.28 8.10
N MET A 256 -13.91 1.23 7.19
CA MET A 256 -13.17 2.50 7.16
C MET A 256 -13.36 3.31 8.46
N ALA A 257 -14.60 3.38 8.97
CA ALA A 257 -14.89 4.01 10.27
C ALA A 257 -14.29 3.26 11.47
N SER A 258 -13.75 2.06 11.25
CA SER A 258 -13.06 1.26 12.28
C SER A 258 -11.53 1.28 12.13
N SER A 259 -10.96 2.11 11.21
CA SER A 259 -9.50 2.20 11.06
C SER A 259 -8.83 2.55 12.39
N GLY A 260 -7.78 1.80 12.77
CA GLY A 260 -7.14 1.90 14.08
C GLY A 260 -7.92 1.21 15.21
N ARG A 261 -8.98 0.45 14.92
CA ARG A 261 -9.79 -0.26 15.92
C ARG A 261 -10.01 -1.72 15.55
N GLU A 262 -10.38 -2.52 16.55
CA GLU A 262 -10.82 -3.89 16.34
C GLU A 262 -12.12 -3.95 15.50
N LEU A 263 -12.08 -4.70 14.43
CA LEU A 263 -13.23 -5.03 13.60
C LEU A 263 -13.70 -6.46 13.89
N SER A 264 -14.81 -6.59 14.57
CA SER A 264 -15.43 -7.91 14.80
C SER A 264 -16.51 -8.17 13.75
N VAL A 265 -16.24 -9.08 12.83
CA VAL A 265 -17.22 -9.53 11.82
C VAL A 265 -18.52 -10.00 12.47
N ASN A 266 -18.45 -10.67 13.62
CA ASN A 266 -19.65 -11.10 14.37
C ASN A 266 -20.48 -9.92 14.90
N LYS A 267 -19.84 -8.85 15.40
CA LYS A 267 -20.57 -7.65 15.85
C LYS A 267 -21.25 -6.96 14.67
N VAL A 268 -20.54 -6.81 13.55
CA VAL A 268 -21.10 -6.20 12.31
C VAL A 268 -22.23 -7.05 11.75
N TYR A 269 -22.09 -8.37 11.71
CA TYR A 269 -23.16 -9.28 11.32
C TYR A 269 -24.42 -9.05 12.15
N ASN A 270 -24.30 -9.02 13.49
CA ASN A 270 -25.44 -8.81 14.38
C ASN A 270 -26.05 -7.42 14.19
N GLU A 271 -25.23 -6.36 13.99
CA GLU A 271 -25.68 -5.00 13.67
C GLU A 271 -26.51 -4.97 12.39
N PHE A 272 -26.01 -5.57 11.30
CA PHE A 272 -26.71 -5.58 10.00
C PHE A 272 -27.99 -6.43 10.07
N LYS A 273 -27.95 -7.55 10.76
CA LYS A 273 -29.11 -8.41 10.98
C LYS A 273 -30.21 -7.67 11.77
N SER A 274 -29.86 -6.91 12.80
CA SER A 274 -30.85 -6.11 13.57
C SER A 274 -31.50 -5.02 12.74
N ARG A 275 -30.82 -4.54 11.68
CA ARG A 275 -31.34 -3.58 10.71
C ARG A 275 -32.04 -4.24 9.52
N GLN A 276 -32.29 -5.55 9.59
CA GLN A 276 -32.90 -6.35 8.51
C GLN A 276 -32.15 -6.30 7.16
N ILE A 277 -30.82 -6.10 7.21
CA ILE A 277 -29.96 -6.16 6.02
C ILE A 277 -29.63 -7.64 5.78
N PRO A 278 -29.92 -8.19 4.57
CA PRO A 278 -29.57 -9.55 4.22
C PRO A 278 -28.05 -9.74 4.22
N VAL A 279 -27.53 -10.56 5.11
CA VAL A 279 -26.09 -10.73 5.30
C VAL A 279 -25.77 -12.12 5.89
N SER A 280 -24.63 -12.69 5.50
CA SER A 280 -24.02 -13.85 6.17
C SER A 280 -22.66 -13.48 6.76
N ARG A 281 -22.17 -14.27 7.73
CA ARG A 281 -20.83 -14.06 8.27
C ARG A 281 -19.75 -14.32 7.22
N ASN A 282 -19.96 -15.35 6.42
CA ASN A 282 -19.03 -15.69 5.34
C ASN A 282 -18.92 -14.53 4.35
N SER A 283 -20.06 -13.97 3.89
CA SER A 283 -20.04 -12.81 2.98
C SER A 283 -19.25 -11.61 3.52
N LEU A 284 -19.31 -11.35 4.84
CA LEU A 284 -18.53 -10.27 5.44
C LEU A 284 -17.03 -10.62 5.52
N SER A 285 -16.70 -11.87 5.81
CA SER A 285 -15.31 -12.33 5.83
C SER A 285 -14.70 -12.29 4.42
N ASP A 286 -15.44 -12.76 3.42
CA ASP A 286 -15.01 -12.72 2.01
C ASP A 286 -14.82 -11.26 1.55
N LEU A 287 -15.77 -10.37 1.88
CA LEU A 287 -15.66 -8.94 1.54
C LEU A 287 -14.45 -8.29 2.22
N LEU A 288 -14.12 -8.65 3.46
CA LEU A 288 -12.94 -8.13 4.15
C LEU A 288 -11.65 -8.51 3.39
N GLU A 289 -11.54 -9.78 2.99
CA GLU A 289 -10.43 -10.27 2.16
C GLU A 289 -10.37 -9.54 0.81
N TYR A 290 -11.52 -9.32 0.15
CA TYR A 290 -11.57 -8.58 -1.11
C TYR A 290 -11.16 -7.12 -0.99
N TYR A 291 -11.44 -6.47 0.15
CA TYR A 291 -10.97 -5.10 0.42
C TYR A 291 -9.47 -5.03 0.64
N GLU A 292 -8.89 -6.05 1.28
CA GLU A 292 -7.43 -6.17 1.41
C GLU A 292 -6.78 -6.40 0.05
N ASP A 293 -7.36 -7.28 -0.77
CA ASP A 293 -6.92 -7.53 -2.13
C ASP A 293 -6.97 -6.30 -3.03
N ALA A 294 -7.95 -5.43 -2.81
CA ALA A 294 -8.12 -4.17 -3.53
C ALA A 294 -7.32 -3.00 -2.93
N TYR A 295 -6.47 -3.23 -1.93
CA TYR A 295 -5.70 -2.18 -1.25
C TYR A 295 -6.57 -1.07 -0.65
N LEU A 296 -7.76 -1.38 -0.18
CA LEU A 296 -8.61 -0.42 0.53
C LEU A 296 -8.24 -0.31 2.01
N LEU A 297 -7.92 -1.45 2.61
CA LEU A 297 -7.55 -1.58 4.02
C LEU A 297 -6.66 -2.81 4.23
N PHE A 298 -6.14 -2.97 5.44
CA PHE A 298 -5.33 -4.11 5.86
C PHE A 298 -5.75 -4.55 7.25
N SER A 299 -5.81 -5.86 7.47
CA SER A 299 -5.98 -6.45 8.79
C SER A 299 -4.63 -6.70 9.46
N VAL A 300 -4.52 -6.36 10.74
CA VAL A 300 -3.34 -6.61 11.56
C VAL A 300 -3.65 -7.74 12.54
N PRO A 301 -3.00 -8.91 12.35
CA PRO A 301 -3.21 -10.07 13.19
C PRO A 301 -2.54 -9.91 14.56
N GLU A 302 -2.87 -10.78 15.51
CA GLU A 302 -2.17 -10.91 16.78
C GLU A 302 -0.80 -11.59 16.60
N PHE A 303 0.23 -11.13 17.31
CA PHE A 303 1.56 -11.72 17.29
C PHE A 303 1.57 -13.05 18.06
N THR A 304 1.22 -14.12 17.36
CA THR A 304 1.07 -15.47 17.94
C THR A 304 1.39 -16.55 16.89
N ARG A 305 1.91 -17.69 17.36
CA ARG A 305 2.06 -18.90 16.53
C ARG A 305 0.73 -19.58 16.22
N SER A 306 -0.29 -19.27 17.00
CA SER A 306 -1.58 -19.96 16.91
C SER A 306 -2.44 -19.38 15.78
N LEU A 307 -2.48 -20.06 14.65
CA LEU A 307 -3.41 -19.75 13.56
C LEU A 307 -4.88 -19.73 14.05
N ALA A 308 -5.24 -20.64 14.98
CA ALA A 308 -6.59 -20.70 15.54
C ALA A 308 -6.94 -19.46 16.37
N ASN A 309 -5.96 -18.86 17.06
CA ASN A 309 -6.17 -17.61 17.79
C ASN A 309 -6.34 -16.46 16.81
N ASN A 310 -5.52 -16.35 15.76
CA ASN A 310 -5.67 -15.33 14.74
C ASN A 310 -7.01 -15.39 14.01
N MET A 311 -7.54 -16.58 13.73
CA MET A 311 -8.86 -16.75 13.11
C MET A 311 -10.03 -16.39 14.04
N ARG A 312 -9.83 -16.42 15.35
CA ARG A 312 -10.89 -16.15 16.36
C ARG A 312 -10.84 -14.73 16.91
N SER A 313 -9.66 -14.11 16.93
CA SER A 313 -9.49 -12.73 17.43
C SER A 313 -10.04 -11.74 16.42
N ALA A 314 -10.67 -10.67 16.90
CA ALA A 314 -10.99 -9.54 16.05
C ALA A 314 -9.69 -8.85 15.65
N SER A 315 -9.41 -8.75 14.35
CA SER A 315 -8.23 -8.03 13.86
C SER A 315 -8.43 -6.52 13.99
N LYS A 316 -7.36 -5.77 14.26
CA LYS A 316 -7.36 -4.33 13.98
C LYS A 316 -7.31 -4.13 12.46
N VAL A 317 -8.02 -3.12 11.96
CA VAL A 317 -8.02 -2.77 10.55
C VAL A 317 -7.48 -1.37 10.36
N TYR A 318 -6.74 -1.16 9.28
CA TYR A 318 -6.15 0.14 8.93
C TYR A 318 -6.41 0.44 7.46
N ALA A 319 -6.95 1.63 7.18
CA ALA A 319 -7.11 2.10 5.82
C ALA A 319 -5.75 2.30 5.15
N VAL A 320 -5.69 2.16 3.82
CA VAL A 320 -4.47 2.38 3.02
C VAL A 320 -3.92 3.81 3.13
N ASP A 321 -4.75 4.73 3.60
CA ASP A 321 -4.42 6.16 3.73
C ASP A 321 -5.09 6.74 4.98
N PRO A 322 -4.38 7.55 5.81
CA PRO A 322 -4.93 8.08 7.05
C PRO A 322 -6.15 9.00 6.86
N ALA A 323 -6.27 9.68 5.72
CA ALA A 323 -7.40 10.56 5.44
C ALA A 323 -8.69 9.80 5.10
N MET A 324 -8.59 8.54 4.66
CA MET A 324 -9.78 7.73 4.34
C MET A 324 -10.68 7.53 5.56
N PHE A 325 -10.11 7.45 6.77
CA PHE A 325 -10.91 7.39 7.99
C PHE A 325 -11.87 8.58 8.09
N GLY A 326 -11.37 9.81 7.88
CA GLY A 326 -12.19 11.03 7.94
C GLY A 326 -13.20 11.15 6.80
N ALA A 327 -12.94 10.53 5.66
CA ALA A 327 -13.88 10.52 4.53
C ALA A 327 -15.13 9.65 4.78
N PHE A 328 -15.03 8.64 5.67
CA PHE A 328 -16.11 7.69 5.94
C PHE A 328 -16.68 7.76 7.37
N SER A 329 -16.11 8.58 8.23
CA SER A 329 -16.57 8.80 9.61
C SER A 329 -16.83 10.29 9.84
N PRO A 330 -17.88 10.65 10.62
CA PRO A 330 -18.03 12.04 11.06
C PRO A 330 -16.80 12.42 11.89
N ALA A 331 -15.93 13.24 11.30
CA ALA A 331 -14.67 13.60 11.93
C ALA A 331 -14.87 14.39 13.22
N SER A 332 -14.26 13.91 14.31
CA SER A 332 -14.07 14.69 15.54
C SER A 332 -12.57 14.90 15.79
N ALA A 333 -12.23 15.88 16.60
CA ALA A 333 -10.84 16.09 17.05
C ALA A 333 -10.28 14.86 17.80
N LEU A 334 -11.16 14.01 18.37
CA LEU A 334 -10.82 12.75 19.03
C LEU A 334 -10.28 11.67 18.10
N ASP A 335 -10.40 11.87 16.78
CA ASP A 335 -9.98 10.87 15.77
C ASP A 335 -8.51 11.03 15.32
N GLN A 336 -7.80 12.02 15.89
CA GLN A 336 -6.40 12.29 15.55
C GLN A 336 -5.48 11.12 15.90
N GLY A 337 -5.73 10.46 17.02
CA GLY A 337 -4.97 9.26 17.42
C GLY A 337 -5.11 8.11 16.42
N GLN A 338 -6.31 7.87 15.90
CA GLN A 338 -6.55 6.80 14.92
C GLN A 338 -5.91 7.11 13.55
N ARG A 339 -5.90 8.37 13.14
CA ARG A 339 -5.22 8.81 11.92
C ARG A 339 -3.70 8.65 12.07
N LEU A 340 -3.16 9.02 13.25
CA LEU A 340 -1.75 8.85 13.57
C LEU A 340 -1.37 7.37 13.56
N GLU A 341 -2.15 6.52 14.23
CA GLU A 341 -1.92 5.07 14.27
C GLU A 341 -1.99 4.46 12.87
N THR A 342 -2.93 4.90 12.02
CA THR A 342 -3.01 4.49 10.62
C THR A 342 -1.78 4.92 9.81
N ALA A 343 -1.28 6.14 10.03
CA ALA A 343 -0.08 6.64 9.37
C ALA A 343 1.18 5.83 9.77
N VAL A 344 1.31 5.52 11.07
CA VAL A 344 2.39 4.68 11.60
C VAL A 344 2.31 3.26 11.04
N PHE A 345 1.13 2.65 11.02
CA PHE A 345 0.93 1.36 10.38
C PHE A 345 1.37 1.37 8.91
N ASN A 346 0.92 2.36 8.14
CA ASN A 346 1.25 2.49 6.72
C ASN A 346 2.76 2.67 6.51
N ALA A 347 3.46 3.38 7.38
CA ALA A 347 4.92 3.50 7.35
C ALA A 347 5.61 2.16 7.64
N LEU A 348 5.16 1.43 8.67
CA LEU A 348 5.66 0.09 8.98
C LEU A 348 5.43 -0.89 7.81
N ARG A 349 4.25 -0.85 7.20
CA ARG A 349 3.90 -1.70 6.06
C ARG A 349 4.79 -1.44 4.84
N ARG A 350 5.17 -0.19 4.58
CA ARG A 350 6.11 0.16 3.50
C ARG A 350 7.53 -0.36 3.75
N ARG A 351 8.00 -0.29 5.00
CA ARG A 351 9.34 -0.74 5.41
C ARG A 351 9.46 -2.26 5.43
N THR A 352 8.33 -2.95 5.48
CA THR A 352 8.27 -4.40 5.61
C THR A 352 7.87 -5.03 4.28
N PRO A 353 8.69 -5.91 3.67
CA PRO A 353 8.33 -6.55 2.41
C PRO A 353 7.01 -7.32 2.50
N ALA A 354 6.12 -7.13 1.52
CA ALA A 354 4.81 -7.75 1.39
C ALA A 354 4.79 -9.30 1.46
N VAL A 355 5.95 -9.90 1.27
CA VAL A 355 6.14 -11.36 1.18
C VAL A 355 6.01 -12.08 2.52
N ARG A 356 6.06 -11.35 3.65
CA ARG A 356 6.01 -11.95 4.99
C ARG A 356 4.71 -11.62 5.69
N THR A 357 3.73 -12.51 5.57
CA THR A 357 2.53 -12.49 6.40
C THR A 357 2.94 -12.50 7.88
N GLY A 358 2.40 -11.59 8.68
CA GLY A 358 2.71 -11.50 10.12
C GLY A 358 4.00 -10.75 10.46
N SER A 359 4.55 -9.95 9.53
CA SER A 359 5.70 -9.09 9.81
C SER A 359 5.35 -7.80 10.56
N VAL A 360 4.10 -7.35 10.52
CA VAL A 360 3.53 -6.32 11.37
C VAL A 360 2.29 -6.90 12.04
N CYS A 361 2.33 -7.02 13.36
CA CYS A 361 1.27 -7.59 14.18
C CYS A 361 0.97 -6.68 15.36
N ARG A 362 -0.13 -6.91 16.07
CA ARG A 362 -0.38 -6.36 17.40
C ARG A 362 -0.03 -7.39 18.48
N LEU A 363 0.33 -6.96 19.66
CA LEU A 363 0.62 -7.86 20.77
C LEU A 363 -0.39 -7.66 21.89
N LEU A 364 -0.99 -8.75 22.36
CA LEU A 364 -1.86 -8.78 23.54
C LEU A 364 -1.19 -9.60 24.62
N ILE A 365 -0.76 -8.95 25.69
CA ILE A 365 -0.20 -9.59 26.88
C ILE A 365 -1.32 -9.74 27.89
N LYS A 366 -1.66 -10.99 28.23
CA LYS A 366 -2.67 -11.30 29.25
C LYS A 366 -1.99 -11.70 30.54
N GLU A 367 -1.99 -10.83 31.50
CA GLU A 367 -1.64 -11.13 32.88
C GLU A 367 -2.90 -11.51 33.69
N LYS A 368 -2.71 -12.17 34.84
CA LYS A 368 -3.85 -12.68 35.68
C LYS A 368 -4.89 -11.62 36.03
N SER A 369 -4.55 -10.34 36.10
CA SER A 369 -5.43 -9.23 36.49
C SER A 369 -5.49 -8.06 35.53
N LYS A 370 -4.59 -8.00 34.49
CA LYS A 370 -4.48 -6.90 33.54
C LYS A 370 -4.21 -7.46 32.16
N SER A 371 -4.67 -6.76 31.14
CA SER A 371 -4.24 -6.99 29.76
C SER A 371 -3.52 -5.76 29.26
N HIS A 372 -2.35 -5.94 28.70
CA HIS A 372 -1.59 -4.90 28.03
C HIS A 372 -1.63 -5.13 26.52
N GLU A 373 -1.70 -4.07 25.76
CA GLU A 373 -1.65 -4.11 24.31
C GLU A 373 -0.46 -3.28 23.83
N VAL A 374 0.31 -3.83 22.89
CA VAL A 374 1.28 -3.07 22.08
C VAL A 374 0.71 -2.98 20.67
N ASP A 375 0.58 -1.75 20.15
CA ASP A 375 -0.10 -1.50 18.89
C ASP A 375 0.58 -2.22 17.74
N PHE A 376 1.92 -2.18 17.68
CA PHE A 376 2.67 -2.83 16.62
C PHE A 376 3.91 -3.56 17.13
N VAL A 377 4.04 -4.78 16.65
CA VAL A 377 5.26 -5.59 16.71
C VAL A 377 5.72 -5.82 15.29
N ALA A 378 6.89 -5.32 14.93
CA ALA A 378 7.55 -5.72 13.71
C ALA A 378 8.45 -6.92 13.99
N GLY A 379 8.25 -8.03 13.27
CA GLY A 379 8.97 -9.26 13.58
C GLY A 379 8.60 -10.43 12.68
N ASP A 380 8.82 -11.63 13.19
CA ASP A 380 8.39 -12.89 12.60
C ASP A 380 7.51 -13.64 13.61
N ALA A 381 6.21 -13.57 13.39
CA ALA A 381 5.23 -14.19 14.29
C ALA A 381 5.35 -15.72 14.35
N LEU A 382 5.74 -16.37 13.25
CA LEU A 382 5.91 -17.83 13.21
C LEU A 382 7.10 -18.29 14.10
N LEU A 383 8.17 -17.51 14.10
CA LEU A 383 9.34 -17.75 14.93
C LEU A 383 9.19 -17.14 16.33
N MET A 384 8.14 -16.35 16.59
CA MET A 384 7.96 -15.54 17.81
C MET A 384 9.17 -14.63 18.08
N ARG A 385 9.72 -14.05 17.03
CA ARG A 385 10.88 -13.17 17.12
C ARG A 385 10.45 -11.74 16.79
N ALA A 386 10.37 -10.91 17.80
CA ALA A 386 10.14 -9.46 17.63
C ALA A 386 11.49 -8.78 17.32
N TYR A 387 11.44 -7.77 16.45
CA TYR A 387 12.58 -6.91 16.11
C TYR A 387 12.38 -5.49 16.64
N SER A 388 11.12 -5.03 16.70
CA SER A 388 10.77 -3.76 17.30
C SER A 388 9.36 -3.76 17.88
N LEU A 389 9.17 -2.97 18.92
CA LEU A 389 7.90 -2.74 19.62
C LEU A 389 7.55 -1.27 19.51
N ILE A 390 6.36 -0.97 19.02
CA ILE A 390 5.94 0.40 18.74
C ILE A 390 4.53 0.61 19.28
N GLN A 391 4.42 1.64 20.13
CA GLN A 391 3.15 2.12 20.66
C GLN A 391 2.83 3.47 20.01
N VAL A 392 1.56 3.78 19.81
CA VAL A 392 1.13 5.07 19.26
C VAL A 392 0.19 5.75 20.24
N SER A 393 0.57 6.95 20.66
CA SER A 393 -0.26 7.75 21.57
C SER A 393 -0.24 9.21 21.11
N ALA A 394 -1.40 9.74 20.72
CA ALA A 394 -1.46 11.14 20.30
C ALA A 394 -1.01 12.09 21.39
N ASP A 395 -1.26 11.75 22.66
CA ASP A 395 -0.96 12.57 23.84
C ASP A 395 -0.58 11.66 25.02
N MET A 396 0.52 11.98 25.68
CA MET A 396 1.06 11.33 26.86
C MET A 396 0.91 12.18 28.13
N ALA A 397 0.12 13.27 28.11
CA ALA A 397 -0.04 14.19 29.25
C ALA A 397 -0.76 13.52 30.45
N SER A 398 -1.62 12.50 30.20
CA SER A 398 -2.23 11.73 31.27
C SER A 398 -1.21 10.75 31.87
N GLU A 399 -0.85 10.92 33.13
CA GLU A 399 0.06 10.04 33.87
C GLU A 399 -0.39 8.57 33.80
N LYS A 400 -1.69 8.31 33.96
CA LYS A 400 -2.25 6.99 33.85
C LYS A 400 -2.07 6.34 32.47
N THR A 401 -2.20 7.13 31.40
CA THR A 401 -1.93 6.66 30.04
C THR A 401 -0.46 6.36 29.89
N ARG A 402 0.40 7.29 30.29
CA ARG A 402 1.86 7.15 30.21
C ARG A 402 2.36 5.91 30.94
N GLU A 403 1.96 5.69 32.19
CA GLU A 403 2.32 4.50 32.96
C GLU A 403 1.87 3.21 32.29
N ARG A 404 0.66 3.19 31.74
CA ARG A 404 0.10 2.01 31.07
C ARG A 404 0.90 1.65 29.83
N GLU A 405 1.21 2.62 28.95
CA GLU A 405 1.94 2.38 27.71
C GLU A 405 3.39 1.95 28.00
N ILE A 406 4.05 2.59 28.95
CA ILE A 406 5.41 2.24 29.36
C ILE A 406 5.43 0.81 29.96
N ALA A 407 4.51 0.47 30.84
CA ALA A 407 4.45 -0.86 31.45
C ALA A 407 4.21 -1.96 30.40
N ALA A 408 3.37 -1.69 29.38
CA ALA A 408 3.14 -2.62 28.29
C ALA A 408 4.42 -2.87 27.48
N LEU A 409 5.17 -1.84 27.16
CA LEU A 409 6.42 -1.94 26.41
C LEU A 409 7.54 -2.61 27.24
N ASP A 410 7.68 -2.26 28.52
CA ASP A 410 8.68 -2.85 29.40
C ASP A 410 8.47 -4.36 29.57
N ALA A 411 7.23 -4.79 29.84
CA ALA A 411 6.89 -6.22 29.89
C ALA A 411 7.14 -6.94 28.55
N SER A 412 6.93 -6.25 27.44
CA SER A 412 7.18 -6.81 26.10
C SER A 412 8.67 -6.89 25.80
N MET A 413 9.48 -5.91 26.21
CA MET A 413 10.93 -5.93 26.09
C MET A 413 11.51 -7.13 26.86
N ALA A 414 11.03 -7.37 28.08
CA ALA A 414 11.41 -8.56 28.85
C ALA A 414 11.06 -9.88 28.12
N GLN A 415 9.86 -9.95 27.54
CA GLN A 415 9.36 -11.16 26.87
C GLN A 415 10.17 -11.52 25.63
N PHE A 416 10.65 -10.52 24.86
CA PHE A 416 11.31 -10.70 23.58
C PHE A 416 12.82 -10.42 23.60
N ASP A 417 13.40 -10.18 24.79
CA ASP A 417 14.82 -9.86 24.97
C ASP A 417 15.25 -8.66 24.12
N LEU A 418 14.47 -7.58 24.19
CA LEU A 418 14.74 -6.32 23.49
C LEU A 418 15.16 -5.26 24.52
N GLY A 419 16.20 -4.49 24.20
CA GLY A 419 16.67 -3.38 25.05
C GLY A 419 16.03 -2.03 24.73
N GLU A 420 15.25 -1.94 23.65
CA GLU A 420 14.68 -0.68 23.16
C GLU A 420 13.26 -0.88 22.63
N SER A 421 12.43 0.14 22.80
CA SER A 421 11.09 0.24 22.21
C SER A 421 10.74 1.68 21.93
N ALA A 422 9.66 1.95 21.18
CA ALA A 422 9.28 3.29 20.80
C ALA A 422 7.82 3.62 21.14
N ILE A 423 7.58 4.86 21.56
CA ILE A 423 6.24 5.48 21.58
C ILE A 423 6.25 6.62 20.57
N VAL A 424 5.37 6.54 19.56
CA VAL A 424 5.19 7.59 18.56
C VAL A 424 4.07 8.51 19.01
N THR A 425 4.38 9.77 19.25
CA THR A 425 3.43 10.81 19.71
C THR A 425 3.25 11.91 18.67
N MET A 426 2.30 12.81 18.87
CA MET A 426 2.20 13.99 17.97
C MET A 426 3.44 14.87 18.04
N ASP A 427 4.03 15.05 19.22
CA ASP A 427 5.03 16.11 19.42
C ASP A 427 6.09 15.85 20.50
N GLU A 428 5.86 14.92 21.43
CA GLU A 428 6.75 14.71 22.57
C GLU A 428 8.03 13.98 22.13
N GLN A 429 9.17 14.38 22.72
CA GLN A 429 10.46 13.72 22.54
C GLN A 429 11.15 13.58 23.89
N THR A 430 11.35 12.33 24.33
CA THR A 430 12.10 12.01 25.56
C THR A 430 12.48 10.53 25.56
N ASP A 431 13.53 10.19 26.30
CA ASP A 431 13.92 8.82 26.58
C ASP A 431 13.53 8.46 28.02
N ILE A 432 12.87 7.31 28.19
CA ILE A 432 12.36 6.84 29.48
C ILE A 432 13.06 5.53 29.82
N PRO A 433 14.00 5.53 30.78
CA PRO A 433 14.59 4.29 31.28
C PRO A 433 13.54 3.43 31.99
N CYS A 434 13.53 2.13 31.69
CA CYS A 434 12.66 1.12 32.28
C CYS A 434 13.52 -0.03 32.85
N GLU A 435 12.87 -1.03 33.49
CA GLU A 435 13.57 -2.16 34.11
C GLU A 435 14.32 -3.00 33.06
N HIS A 436 13.74 -3.17 31.85
CA HIS A 436 14.27 -4.07 30.82
C HIS A 436 14.86 -3.33 29.60
N GLY A 437 14.90 -1.99 29.63
CA GLY A 437 15.49 -1.22 28.52
C GLY A 437 15.11 0.26 28.53
N VAL A 438 15.07 0.86 27.35
CA VAL A 438 14.71 2.27 27.14
C VAL A 438 13.51 2.37 26.23
N VAL A 439 12.53 3.17 26.64
CA VAL A 439 11.41 3.58 25.78
C VAL A 439 11.72 4.94 25.17
N HIS A 440 11.90 4.99 23.86
CA HIS A 440 12.12 6.20 23.10
C HIS A 440 10.77 6.84 22.72
N VAL A 441 10.42 7.96 23.33
CA VAL A 441 9.25 8.75 22.93
C VAL A 441 9.68 9.69 21.81
N MET A 442 9.05 9.56 20.65
CA MET A 442 9.43 10.28 19.43
C MET A 442 8.24 11.01 18.80
N PRO A 443 8.43 12.25 18.32
CA PRO A 443 7.38 12.94 17.58
C PRO A 443 7.19 12.28 16.21
N ALA A 444 5.92 12.08 15.80
CA ALA A 444 5.56 11.39 14.59
C ALA A 444 6.10 12.05 13.32
N TRP A 445 6.19 13.39 13.30
CA TRP A 445 6.78 14.10 12.17
C TRP A 445 8.26 13.72 11.94
N LYS A 446 9.00 13.37 12.99
CA LYS A 446 10.39 12.89 12.90
C LYS A 446 10.42 11.39 12.54
N TRP A 447 9.62 10.58 13.23
CA TRP A 447 9.60 9.13 13.06
C TRP A 447 9.12 8.71 11.66
N LEU A 448 8.19 9.45 11.05
CA LEU A 448 7.64 9.19 9.71
C LEU A 448 8.54 9.66 8.55
N LEU A 449 9.57 10.45 8.81
CA LEU A 449 10.59 10.83 7.81
C LEU A 449 11.61 9.70 7.57
N ALA A 450 11.83 8.84 8.56
CA ALA A 450 12.69 7.66 8.44
C ALA A 450 12.04 6.57 7.56
#